data_a155742080181dc265885078745793eb
#
_entry.id   a155742080181dc265885078745793eb
#
_cell.length_a   1.000
_cell.length_b   1.000
_cell.length_c   1.000
_cell.angle_alpha   90.00
_cell.angle_beta   90.00
_cell.angle_gamma   90.00
#
_symmetry.space_group_name_H-M   'P 1'
#
loop_
_entity.id
_entity.type
_entity.pdbx_description
1 polymer ?
#
loop_
_entity_poly.entity_id
_entity_poly.type
_entity_poly.pdbx_seq_one_letter_code
_entity_poly.pdbx_strand_id
1 'polypeptide(L)'
;MHILTDYASDIKGMISYFDRIIVKGYNRQLCNSKQFGYFLGAQKILYKDYPTYAQEKTEELCKHIENIAAEQNRPSMFLRSSKVSKEETALKLLNESPVDSGLVCLISTVELCTAMGLEKNHKNGQLYVGSQNRKCKFYYLYFIDEEFGWMHFKIQTWFPFMVQIYINGREYLSKMLDKEHIGYTRYDNTFTHIDDIKRAQELTVKIESEKLSRIFDAMARKINCHCELIRNILGHEYYWCLSECEYATDIMFTTRQSLEAIYPSLVEHAFFSFSCEDIMSFFGRKVSGKGSQSFQGDIASDLRKRHKGIRIKHRMKSNQVKMYDKVSVLRIETTINDPHDFKIWKDTITKDGYHKKAWTPMGKSIANMYRYAQVSLAINMRYLNHLSVIYDKVTPIKMIERMSSTIETDNRKYSGFNILKEETIRLFEILSNGSFIIKGFTNMDIRKRLYTHEDITSAKVRNRTTRLIRKLIAHELVWKTPKSMRYHITVKGRKVIGHILYFIKKEYPEAFAFIQ
;
A
#
# COMPACT_ATOMS: atom_id res chain seq x y z
N MET A 1 1.07 -18.68 2.62
CA MET A 1 -0.29 -18.37 2.13
C MET A 1 -1.32 -19.21 2.87
N HIS A 2 -1.43 -19.00 4.17
CA HIS A 2 -2.13 -20.01 4.99
C HIS A 2 -3.62 -19.75 5.11
N ILE A 3 -4.10 -18.48 5.08
CA ILE A 3 -5.54 -18.21 4.99
C ILE A 3 -6.12 -18.88 3.74
N LEU A 4 -5.43 -18.80 2.60
CA LEU A 4 -5.89 -19.41 1.35
C LEU A 4 -5.92 -20.94 1.40
N THR A 5 -5.08 -21.58 2.22
CA THR A 5 -5.08 -23.06 2.39
C THR A 5 -6.05 -23.51 3.47
N ASP A 6 -6.17 -22.74 4.55
CA ASP A 6 -7.01 -23.11 5.68
C ASP A 6 -8.52 -22.92 5.39
N TYR A 7 -8.86 -21.99 4.47
CA TYR A 7 -10.22 -21.74 3.99
C TYR A 7 -10.40 -22.00 2.49
N ALA A 8 -9.61 -22.93 1.93
CA ALA A 8 -9.63 -23.22 0.50
C ALA A 8 -11.01 -23.62 -0.06
N SER A 9 -11.83 -24.30 0.76
CA SER A 9 -13.21 -24.67 0.42
C SER A 9 -14.16 -23.46 0.33
N ASP A 10 -13.85 -22.37 1.03
CA ASP A 10 -14.67 -21.17 1.13
C ASP A 10 -14.17 -20.04 0.21
N ILE A 11 -13.05 -20.23 -0.49
CA ILE A 11 -12.44 -19.22 -1.35
C ILE A 11 -12.58 -19.62 -2.81
N LYS A 12 -13.22 -18.75 -3.61
CA LYS A 12 -13.32 -18.88 -5.07
C LYS A 12 -12.01 -18.56 -5.77
N GLY A 13 -11.29 -17.56 -5.27
CA GLY A 13 -10.03 -17.13 -5.84
C GLY A 13 -9.52 -15.83 -5.27
N MET A 14 -8.38 -15.38 -5.82
CA MET A 14 -7.69 -14.18 -5.41
C MET A 14 -7.18 -13.42 -6.63
N ILE A 15 -7.36 -12.09 -6.62
CA ILE A 15 -6.81 -11.20 -7.64
C ILE A 15 -6.08 -10.02 -7.00
N SER A 16 -5.02 -9.53 -7.65
CA SER A 16 -4.26 -8.38 -7.17
C SER A 16 -4.06 -7.37 -8.29
N TYR A 17 -4.38 -6.10 -8.03
CA TYR A 17 -4.38 -5.05 -9.04
C TYR A 17 -4.20 -3.66 -8.41
N PHE A 18 -3.83 -2.67 -9.24
CA PHE A 18 -3.90 -1.27 -8.83
C PHE A 18 -5.35 -0.83 -8.68
N ASP A 19 -5.72 -0.30 -7.52
CA ASP A 19 -7.03 0.29 -7.29
C ASP A 19 -7.04 1.77 -7.68
N ARG A 20 -6.12 2.55 -7.11
CA ARG A 20 -5.98 3.98 -7.36
C ARG A 20 -4.53 4.35 -7.63
N ILE A 21 -4.32 5.16 -8.66
CA ILE A 21 -3.01 5.68 -9.03
C ILE A 21 -3.13 7.19 -9.17
N ILE A 22 -2.30 7.93 -8.41
CA ILE A 22 -2.16 9.37 -8.56
C ILE A 22 -0.76 9.66 -9.10
N VAL A 23 -0.73 10.22 -10.31
CA VAL A 23 0.50 10.60 -11.01
C VAL A 23 0.60 12.12 -11.00
N LYS A 24 1.78 12.66 -10.66
CA LYS A 24 2.09 14.09 -10.79
C LYS A 24 3.06 14.30 -11.94
N GLY A 25 2.75 15.27 -12.77
CA GLY A 25 3.63 15.81 -13.80
C GLY A 25 4.17 17.16 -13.39
N TYR A 26 5.48 17.32 -13.47
CA TYR A 26 6.14 18.62 -13.24
C TYR A 26 7.39 18.75 -14.08
N ASN A 27 7.70 19.97 -14.49
CA ASN A 27 8.97 20.28 -15.13
C ASN A 27 9.99 20.66 -14.04
N ARG A 28 11.08 19.88 -13.92
CA ARG A 28 12.09 20.07 -12.87
C ARG A 28 12.79 21.43 -12.98
N GLN A 29 12.97 21.92 -14.20
CA GLN A 29 13.64 23.19 -14.44
C GLN A 29 12.75 24.36 -14.03
N LEU A 30 11.45 24.30 -14.33
CA LEU A 30 10.50 25.32 -13.88
C LEU A 30 10.29 25.35 -12.36
N CYS A 31 10.61 24.27 -11.66
CA CYS A 31 10.54 24.19 -10.18
C CYS A 31 11.83 24.68 -9.49
N ASN A 32 12.88 25.00 -10.24
CA ASN A 32 14.17 25.42 -9.71
C ASN A 32 14.44 26.89 -10.07
N SER A 33 14.65 27.75 -9.07
CA SER A 33 14.84 29.21 -9.28
C SER A 33 15.88 29.57 -10.33
N LYS A 34 17.06 28.92 -10.30
CA LYS A 34 18.14 29.21 -11.26
C LYS A 34 17.74 28.84 -12.69
N GLN A 35 17.16 27.66 -12.86
CA GLN A 35 16.74 27.17 -14.18
C GLN A 35 15.50 27.90 -14.68
N PHE A 36 14.62 28.33 -13.77
CA PHE A 36 13.49 29.20 -14.11
C PHE A 36 13.97 30.57 -14.60
N GLY A 37 15.02 31.11 -13.98
CA GLY A 37 15.68 32.34 -14.48
C GLY A 37 16.20 32.20 -15.90
N TYR A 38 16.78 31.06 -16.27
CA TYR A 38 17.16 30.74 -17.64
C TYR A 38 15.93 30.73 -18.58
N PHE A 39 14.84 30.10 -18.18
CA PHE A 39 13.60 30.06 -18.94
C PHE A 39 13.04 31.47 -19.21
N LEU A 40 13.05 32.38 -18.23
CA LEU A 40 12.63 33.77 -18.40
C LEU A 40 13.61 34.53 -19.32
N GLY A 41 14.92 34.35 -19.10
CA GLY A 41 15.97 34.99 -19.91
C GLY A 41 15.91 34.61 -21.39
N ALA A 42 15.61 33.35 -21.72
CA ALA A 42 15.41 32.89 -23.09
C ALA A 42 14.24 33.59 -23.79
N GLN A 43 13.28 34.10 -23.04
CA GLN A 43 12.13 34.89 -23.52
C GLN A 43 12.32 36.40 -23.35
N LYS A 44 13.50 36.84 -22.88
CA LYS A 44 13.81 38.23 -22.59
C LYS A 44 12.90 38.88 -21.53
N ILE A 45 12.39 38.10 -20.61
CA ILE A 45 11.55 38.56 -19.50
C ILE A 45 12.45 38.93 -18.32
N LEU A 46 12.34 40.17 -17.84
CA LEU A 46 13.06 40.62 -16.65
C LEU A 46 12.32 40.11 -15.39
N TYR A 47 13.03 39.86 -14.29
CA TYR A 47 12.43 39.41 -13.05
C TYR A 47 11.33 40.36 -12.53
N LYS A 48 11.48 41.67 -12.70
CA LYS A 48 10.46 42.65 -12.30
C LYS A 48 9.15 42.48 -13.06
N ASP A 49 9.20 42.01 -14.30
CA ASP A 49 8.06 41.88 -15.21
C ASP A 49 7.41 40.50 -15.10
N TYR A 50 8.04 39.57 -14.35
CA TYR A 50 7.54 38.21 -14.16
C TYR A 50 6.09 38.10 -13.66
N PRO A 51 5.64 38.92 -12.67
CA PRO A 51 4.24 38.82 -12.21
C PRO A 51 3.21 39.07 -13.31
N THR A 52 3.45 40.09 -14.17
CA THR A 52 2.58 40.40 -15.32
C THR A 52 2.62 39.27 -16.34
N TYR A 53 3.82 38.81 -16.71
CA TYR A 53 3.99 37.68 -17.62
C TYR A 53 3.31 36.40 -17.10
N ALA A 54 3.44 36.08 -15.82
CA ALA A 54 2.81 34.91 -15.23
C ALA A 54 1.28 35.02 -15.22
N GLN A 55 0.76 36.26 -15.02
CA GLN A 55 -0.68 36.52 -15.08
C GLN A 55 -1.22 36.33 -16.50
N GLU A 56 -0.55 36.85 -17.51
CA GLU A 56 -0.89 36.66 -18.94
C GLU A 56 -0.93 35.17 -19.29
N LYS A 57 0.11 34.41 -18.91
CA LYS A 57 0.15 32.95 -19.16
C LYS A 57 -0.94 32.19 -18.39
N THR A 58 -1.32 32.66 -17.22
CA THR A 58 -2.46 32.11 -16.45
C THR A 58 -3.78 32.36 -17.20
N GLU A 59 -3.99 33.55 -17.73
CA GLU A 59 -5.22 33.91 -18.46
C GLU A 59 -5.35 33.13 -19.77
N GLU A 60 -4.25 33.02 -20.53
CA GLU A 60 -4.17 32.19 -21.73
C GLU A 60 -4.57 30.73 -21.42
N LEU A 61 -4.00 30.13 -20.36
CA LEU A 61 -4.30 28.77 -19.96
C LEU A 61 -5.75 28.60 -19.50
N CYS A 62 -6.27 29.55 -18.68
CA CYS A 62 -7.64 29.53 -18.23
C CYS A 62 -8.62 29.56 -19.41
N LYS A 63 -8.43 30.49 -20.36
CA LYS A 63 -9.25 30.61 -21.56
C LYS A 63 -9.20 29.37 -22.42
N HIS A 64 -8.00 28.78 -22.60
CA HIS A 64 -7.85 27.55 -23.36
C HIS A 64 -8.64 26.38 -22.75
N ILE A 65 -8.51 26.17 -21.43
CA ILE A 65 -9.24 25.09 -20.73
C ILE A 65 -10.76 25.30 -20.76
N GLU A 66 -11.20 26.54 -20.56
CA GLU A 66 -12.64 26.89 -20.62
C GLU A 66 -13.20 26.67 -22.03
N ASN A 67 -12.43 26.99 -23.07
CA ASN A 67 -12.79 26.71 -24.46
C ASN A 67 -12.93 25.20 -24.72
N ILE A 68 -12.02 24.35 -24.21
CA ILE A 68 -12.14 22.89 -24.35
C ILE A 68 -13.50 22.38 -23.86
N ALA A 69 -13.97 22.89 -22.71
CA ALA A 69 -15.27 22.49 -22.19
C ALA A 69 -16.45 23.07 -23.00
N ALA A 70 -16.33 24.31 -23.46
CA ALA A 70 -17.35 24.97 -24.27
C ALA A 70 -17.52 24.33 -25.66
N GLU A 71 -16.41 24.02 -26.35
CA GLU A 71 -16.42 23.37 -27.67
C GLU A 71 -17.06 21.98 -27.63
N GLN A 72 -16.91 21.26 -26.51
CA GLN A 72 -17.52 19.96 -26.29
C GLN A 72 -18.92 20.06 -25.65
N ASN A 73 -19.44 21.28 -25.44
CA ASN A 73 -20.73 21.55 -24.78
C ASN A 73 -20.84 20.83 -23.41
N ARG A 74 -19.74 20.89 -22.60
CA ARG A 74 -19.70 20.23 -21.29
C ARG A 74 -19.88 21.23 -20.16
N PRO A 75 -20.57 20.83 -19.07
CA PRO A 75 -20.82 21.68 -17.92
C PRO A 75 -19.53 22.15 -17.25
N SER A 76 -19.48 23.43 -16.87
CA SER A 76 -18.39 24.05 -16.11
C SER A 76 -18.90 24.61 -14.79
N MET A 77 -18.20 24.33 -13.68
CA MET A 77 -18.61 24.77 -12.34
C MET A 77 -17.43 25.25 -11.50
N PHE A 78 -17.63 26.37 -10.77
CA PHE A 78 -16.68 26.84 -9.78
C PHE A 78 -17.11 26.42 -8.37
N LEU A 79 -16.25 25.70 -7.64
CA LEU A 79 -16.49 25.31 -6.26
C LEU A 79 -15.80 26.27 -5.28
N ARG A 80 -16.60 27.02 -4.53
CA ARG A 80 -16.11 27.98 -3.52
C ARG A 80 -15.55 27.29 -2.28
N SER A 81 -16.05 26.12 -1.92
CA SER A 81 -15.68 25.39 -0.71
C SER A 81 -14.88 24.14 -1.02
N SER A 82 -13.74 23.98 -0.35
CA SER A 82 -12.93 22.75 -0.40
C SER A 82 -13.62 21.54 0.27
N LYS A 83 -14.67 21.77 1.07
CA LYS A 83 -15.45 20.72 1.76
C LYS A 83 -16.38 19.97 0.81
N VAL A 84 -16.74 20.56 -0.32
CA VAL A 84 -17.57 19.91 -1.34
C VAL A 84 -16.72 18.90 -2.10
N SER A 85 -17.21 17.67 -2.19
CA SER A 85 -16.55 16.62 -2.95
C SER A 85 -16.62 16.93 -4.44
N LYS A 86 -15.45 17.05 -5.08
CA LYS A 86 -15.34 17.30 -6.52
C LYS A 86 -15.83 16.08 -7.33
N GLU A 87 -15.53 14.88 -6.83
CA GLU A 87 -15.94 13.64 -7.47
C GLU A 87 -17.47 13.46 -7.43
N GLU A 88 -18.11 13.67 -6.27
CA GLU A 88 -19.58 13.61 -6.16
C GLU A 88 -20.24 14.69 -7.03
N THR A 89 -19.65 15.88 -7.11
CA THR A 89 -20.13 16.93 -8.02
C THR A 89 -20.03 16.53 -9.48
N ALA A 90 -18.90 15.93 -9.88
CA ALA A 90 -18.70 15.47 -11.26
C ALA A 90 -19.66 14.31 -11.62
N LEU A 91 -19.90 13.38 -10.69
CA LEU A 91 -20.89 12.30 -10.90
C LEU A 91 -22.33 12.87 -11.01
N LYS A 92 -22.67 13.88 -10.24
CA LYS A 92 -23.95 14.58 -10.36
C LYS A 92 -24.10 15.23 -11.74
N LEU A 93 -23.08 15.95 -12.20
CA LEU A 93 -23.06 16.57 -13.52
C LEU A 93 -23.12 15.54 -14.66
N LEU A 94 -22.49 14.36 -14.48
CA LEU A 94 -22.61 13.25 -15.42
C LEU A 94 -24.05 12.75 -15.51
N ASN A 95 -24.75 12.62 -14.38
CA ASN A 95 -26.16 12.20 -14.36
C ASN A 95 -27.10 13.23 -15.02
N GLU A 96 -26.80 14.54 -14.84
CA GLU A 96 -27.57 15.62 -15.44
C GLU A 96 -27.29 15.79 -16.95
N SER A 97 -26.07 15.50 -17.39
CA SER A 97 -25.63 15.58 -18.79
C SER A 97 -24.77 14.34 -19.15
N PRO A 98 -25.42 13.20 -19.43
CA PRO A 98 -24.72 11.94 -19.68
C PRO A 98 -23.79 11.99 -20.89
N VAL A 99 -22.69 11.25 -20.80
CA VAL A 99 -21.74 11.01 -21.88
C VAL A 99 -21.09 9.62 -21.67
N ASP A 100 -20.90 8.88 -22.75
CA ASP A 100 -20.35 7.53 -22.70
C ASP A 100 -18.81 7.52 -22.71
N SER A 101 -18.21 8.53 -23.35
CA SER A 101 -16.75 8.72 -23.38
C SER A 101 -16.38 10.19 -23.59
N GLY A 102 -15.16 10.58 -23.24
CA GLY A 102 -14.65 11.94 -23.37
C GLY A 102 -14.82 12.79 -22.11
N LEU A 103 -14.81 14.13 -22.28
CA LEU A 103 -14.92 15.08 -21.19
C LEU A 103 -16.32 15.06 -20.57
N VAL A 104 -16.40 14.82 -19.27
CA VAL A 104 -17.65 14.84 -18.49
C VAL A 104 -17.99 16.26 -18.06
N CYS A 105 -17.05 16.92 -17.37
CA CYS A 105 -17.23 18.28 -16.85
C CYS A 105 -15.90 18.93 -16.53
N LEU A 106 -15.94 20.27 -16.38
CA LEU A 106 -14.87 21.12 -15.89
C LEU A 106 -15.22 21.67 -14.51
N ILE A 107 -14.42 21.34 -13.49
CA ILE A 107 -14.56 21.90 -12.15
C ILE A 107 -13.37 22.79 -11.86
N SER A 108 -13.62 24.03 -11.42
CA SER A 108 -12.56 24.91 -10.96
C SER A 108 -12.66 25.23 -9.47
N THR A 109 -11.52 25.47 -8.83
CA THR A 109 -11.43 25.79 -7.39
C THR A 109 -10.15 26.58 -7.11
N VAL A 110 -10.07 27.22 -5.95
CA VAL A 110 -8.85 27.87 -5.47
C VAL A 110 -8.24 27.05 -4.33
N GLU A 111 -6.99 26.63 -4.52
CA GLU A 111 -6.27 25.79 -3.56
C GLU A 111 -4.90 26.38 -3.22
N LEU A 112 -4.40 26.05 -2.02
CA LEU A 112 -3.02 26.34 -1.63
C LEU A 112 -2.07 25.42 -2.40
N CYS A 113 -1.03 25.99 -3.01
CA CYS A 113 -0.05 25.26 -3.78
C CYS A 113 1.34 25.87 -3.66
N THR A 114 2.34 25.11 -4.04
CA THR A 114 3.69 25.62 -4.28
C THR A 114 3.74 26.20 -5.70
N ALA A 115 4.14 27.46 -5.81
CA ALA A 115 4.17 28.18 -7.07
C ALA A 115 5.43 29.07 -7.16
N MET A 116 5.78 29.48 -8.36
CA MET A 116 6.89 30.42 -8.56
C MET A 116 6.41 31.85 -8.30
N GLY A 117 7.17 32.60 -7.55
CA GLY A 117 6.87 33.99 -7.18
C GLY A 117 8.11 34.86 -7.19
N LEU A 118 7.90 36.18 -7.37
CA LEU A 118 8.96 37.16 -7.29
C LEU A 118 9.38 37.38 -5.85
N GLU A 119 10.67 37.30 -5.58
CA GLU A 119 11.29 37.50 -4.27
C GLU A 119 12.46 38.48 -4.38
N LYS A 120 12.81 39.08 -3.23
CA LYS A 120 13.98 39.97 -3.12
C LYS A 120 14.98 39.34 -2.16
N ASN A 121 16.20 39.22 -2.58
CA ASN A 121 17.29 38.76 -1.72
C ASN A 121 17.63 39.87 -0.71
N HIS A 122 17.44 39.59 0.57
CA HIS A 122 17.66 40.56 1.66
C HIS A 122 19.13 40.99 1.81
N LYS A 123 20.10 40.20 1.32
CA LYS A 123 21.52 40.51 1.46
C LYS A 123 22.05 41.50 0.41
N ASN A 124 21.60 41.39 -0.82
CA ASN A 124 22.12 42.18 -1.95
C ASN A 124 21.05 42.97 -2.71
N GLY A 125 19.77 42.89 -2.27
CA GLY A 125 18.68 43.61 -2.89
C GLY A 125 18.22 43.11 -4.27
N GLN A 126 18.84 42.06 -4.80
CA GLN A 126 18.54 41.53 -6.13
C GLN A 126 17.20 40.79 -6.15
N LEU A 127 16.45 41.00 -7.22
CA LEU A 127 15.23 40.26 -7.50
C LEU A 127 15.56 38.89 -8.06
N TYR A 128 14.79 37.89 -7.66
CA TYR A 128 14.83 36.54 -8.22
C TYR A 128 13.43 35.92 -8.17
N VAL A 129 13.21 34.84 -8.92
CA VAL A 129 11.98 34.08 -8.84
C VAL A 129 12.23 32.81 -8.02
N GLY A 130 11.46 32.64 -6.95
CA GLY A 130 11.57 31.54 -6.00
C GLY A 130 10.27 30.76 -5.81
N SER A 131 10.39 29.59 -5.17
CA SER A 131 9.25 28.75 -4.85
C SER A 131 8.58 29.23 -3.56
N GLN A 132 7.29 29.54 -3.60
CA GLN A 132 6.51 30.01 -2.46
C GLN A 132 5.13 29.36 -2.39
N ASN A 133 4.55 29.35 -1.19
CA ASN A 133 3.17 28.92 -1.01
C ASN A 133 2.21 30.07 -1.33
N ARG A 134 1.28 29.80 -2.26
CA ARG A 134 0.23 30.76 -2.62
C ARG A 134 -1.07 30.02 -2.96
N LYS A 135 -2.18 30.78 -3.00
CA LYS A 135 -3.46 30.28 -3.51
C LYS A 135 -3.49 30.49 -5.03
N CYS A 136 -3.76 29.42 -5.76
CA CYS A 136 -3.93 29.45 -7.20
C CYS A 136 -5.26 28.82 -7.60
N LYS A 137 -5.80 29.22 -8.76
CA LYS A 137 -6.91 28.53 -9.40
C LYS A 137 -6.41 27.19 -9.92
N PHE A 138 -7.19 26.14 -9.74
CA PHE A 138 -6.99 24.82 -10.32
C PHE A 138 -8.20 24.45 -11.16
N TYR A 139 -7.94 23.71 -12.24
CA TYR A 139 -8.98 23.04 -12.99
C TYR A 139 -8.88 21.54 -12.80
N TYR A 140 -10.05 20.90 -12.71
CA TYR A 140 -10.25 19.46 -12.71
C TYR A 140 -11.11 19.13 -13.91
N LEU A 141 -10.54 18.44 -14.88
CA LEU A 141 -11.23 17.92 -16.04
C LEU A 141 -11.55 16.44 -15.77
N TYR A 142 -12.82 16.11 -15.61
CA TYR A 142 -13.27 14.73 -15.42
C TYR A 142 -13.59 14.09 -16.77
N PHE A 143 -13.11 12.87 -16.96
CA PHE A 143 -13.24 12.13 -18.21
C PHE A 143 -13.80 10.73 -17.95
N ILE A 144 -14.49 10.19 -18.97
CA ILE A 144 -14.64 8.75 -19.17
C ILE A 144 -13.71 8.39 -20.33
N ASP A 145 -12.55 7.84 -19.97
CA ASP A 145 -11.53 7.41 -20.94
C ASP A 145 -11.84 6.01 -21.45
N GLU A 146 -11.53 5.72 -22.71
CA GLU A 146 -11.78 4.41 -23.32
C GLU A 146 -10.97 3.28 -22.70
N GLU A 147 -9.78 3.58 -22.17
CA GLU A 147 -8.88 2.60 -21.57
C GLU A 147 -8.96 2.61 -20.04
N PHE A 148 -8.98 3.81 -19.42
CA PHE A 148 -8.94 3.96 -17.98
C PHE A 148 -10.30 4.17 -17.31
N GLY A 149 -11.37 4.35 -18.09
CA GLY A 149 -12.71 4.66 -17.57
C GLY A 149 -12.74 6.01 -16.85
N TRP A 150 -13.36 6.04 -15.67
CA TRP A 150 -13.50 7.26 -14.88
C TRP A 150 -12.16 7.76 -14.35
N MET A 151 -11.74 8.94 -14.80
CA MET A 151 -10.49 9.57 -14.40
C MET A 151 -10.61 11.10 -14.34
N HIS A 152 -9.61 11.77 -13.77
CA HIS A 152 -9.52 13.21 -13.88
C HIS A 152 -8.09 13.71 -14.08
N PHE A 153 -7.99 14.83 -14.78
CA PHE A 153 -6.79 15.62 -14.98
C PHE A 153 -6.92 16.92 -14.19
N LYS A 154 -6.01 17.18 -13.25
CA LYS A 154 -5.93 18.40 -12.46
C LYS A 154 -4.74 19.22 -12.93
N ILE A 155 -4.92 20.53 -13.12
CA ILE A 155 -3.85 21.44 -13.51
C ILE A 155 -3.85 22.71 -12.64
N GLN A 156 -2.66 23.12 -12.21
CA GLN A 156 -2.38 24.40 -11.59
C GLN A 156 -2.27 25.47 -12.67
N THR A 157 -2.98 26.58 -12.56
CA THR A 157 -2.99 27.63 -13.60
C THR A 157 -1.82 28.58 -13.53
N TRP A 158 -1.03 28.56 -12.46
CA TRP A 158 0.17 29.37 -12.28
C TRP A 158 1.43 28.54 -12.41
N PHE A 159 2.56 29.18 -12.80
CA PHE A 159 3.85 28.49 -12.85
C PHE A 159 4.17 27.74 -11.54
N PRO A 160 4.68 26.52 -11.63
CA PRO A 160 5.24 25.82 -12.80
C PRO A 160 4.22 24.97 -13.58
N PHE A 161 2.92 25.25 -13.54
CA PHE A 161 1.84 24.51 -14.22
C PHE A 161 1.82 23.02 -13.87
N MET A 162 1.96 22.72 -12.57
CA MET A 162 1.95 21.33 -12.10
C MET A 162 0.64 20.66 -12.46
N VAL A 163 0.72 19.41 -12.89
CA VAL A 163 -0.43 18.58 -13.22
C VAL A 163 -0.52 17.37 -12.32
N GLN A 164 -1.73 16.86 -12.16
CA GLN A 164 -1.99 15.59 -11.48
C GLN A 164 -3.03 14.81 -12.27
N ILE A 165 -2.77 13.54 -12.49
CA ILE A 165 -3.70 12.62 -13.15
C ILE A 165 -4.11 11.57 -12.12
N TYR A 166 -5.41 11.39 -11.97
CA TYR A 166 -6.02 10.32 -11.20
C TYR A 166 -6.48 9.22 -12.15
N ILE A 167 -5.98 8.02 -11.93
CA ILE A 167 -6.38 6.83 -12.69
C ILE A 167 -7.01 5.84 -11.72
N ASN A 168 -8.08 5.24 -12.18
CA ASN A 168 -8.79 4.19 -11.49
C ASN A 168 -8.39 2.84 -12.10
N GLY A 169 -7.50 2.11 -11.40
CA GLY A 169 -6.96 0.85 -11.93
C GLY A 169 -8.00 -0.27 -12.00
N ARG A 170 -9.05 -0.23 -11.17
CA ARG A 170 -10.16 -1.19 -11.26
C ARG A 170 -11.04 -0.93 -12.50
N GLU A 171 -11.24 0.34 -12.90
CA GLU A 171 -11.93 0.67 -14.14
C GLU A 171 -11.12 0.19 -15.36
N TYR A 172 -9.80 0.40 -15.32
CA TYR A 172 -8.89 -0.17 -16.31
C TYR A 172 -9.05 -1.69 -16.43
N LEU A 173 -9.02 -2.41 -15.30
CA LEU A 173 -9.23 -3.85 -15.31
C LEU A 173 -10.60 -4.24 -15.85
N SER A 174 -11.67 -3.55 -15.46
CA SER A 174 -13.02 -3.77 -15.97
C SER A 174 -13.07 -3.62 -17.50
N LYS A 175 -12.48 -2.55 -18.04
CA LYS A 175 -12.40 -2.33 -19.49
C LYS A 175 -11.62 -3.43 -20.23
N MET A 176 -10.58 -3.98 -19.59
CA MET A 176 -9.82 -5.12 -20.16
C MET A 176 -10.64 -6.41 -20.14
N LEU A 177 -11.39 -6.66 -19.06
CA LEU A 177 -12.31 -7.81 -18.95
C LEU A 177 -13.44 -7.73 -19.98
N ASP A 178 -14.05 -6.55 -20.15
CA ASP A 178 -15.08 -6.29 -21.15
C ASP A 178 -14.56 -6.57 -22.58
N LYS A 179 -13.33 -6.11 -22.90
CA LYS A 179 -12.69 -6.35 -24.20
C LYS A 179 -12.41 -7.83 -24.49
N GLU A 180 -12.18 -8.63 -23.46
CA GLU A 180 -11.95 -10.07 -23.58
C GLU A 180 -13.22 -10.90 -23.29
N HIS A 181 -14.38 -10.25 -23.11
CA HIS A 181 -15.67 -10.89 -22.83
C HIS A 181 -15.65 -11.79 -21.59
N ILE A 182 -14.86 -11.42 -20.57
CA ILE A 182 -14.81 -12.13 -19.29
C ILE A 182 -15.85 -11.52 -18.35
N GLY A 183 -16.80 -12.34 -17.91
CA GLY A 183 -17.85 -11.92 -16.97
C GLY A 183 -17.30 -11.60 -15.59
N TYR A 184 -17.81 -10.54 -14.97
CA TYR A 184 -17.46 -10.15 -13.61
C TYR A 184 -18.60 -9.42 -12.91
N THR A 185 -18.56 -9.41 -11.58
CA THR A 185 -19.42 -8.55 -10.75
C THR A 185 -18.60 -7.73 -9.81
N ARG A 186 -19.02 -6.49 -9.58
CA ARG A 186 -18.36 -5.55 -8.67
C ARG A 186 -19.29 -5.06 -7.57
N TYR A 187 -18.72 -4.82 -6.40
CA TYR A 187 -19.35 -4.08 -5.32
C TYR A 187 -18.40 -3.00 -4.82
N ASP A 188 -18.81 -1.73 -4.96
CA ASP A 188 -17.98 -0.57 -4.63
C ASP A 188 -16.64 -0.60 -5.41
N ASN A 189 -15.53 -0.75 -4.71
CA ASN A 189 -14.20 -0.80 -5.31
C ASN A 189 -13.58 -2.21 -5.35
N THR A 190 -14.37 -3.26 -5.25
CA THR A 190 -13.90 -4.66 -5.27
C THR A 190 -14.62 -5.49 -6.33
N PHE A 191 -13.93 -6.49 -6.85
CA PHE A 191 -14.53 -7.55 -7.65
C PHE A 191 -15.04 -8.65 -6.72
N THR A 192 -16.32 -8.96 -6.78
CA THR A 192 -16.96 -10.03 -5.98
C THR A 192 -17.01 -11.35 -6.73
N HIS A 193 -16.89 -11.30 -8.05
CA HIS A 193 -16.80 -12.44 -8.94
C HIS A 193 -16.05 -12.08 -10.22
N ILE A 194 -15.29 -13.02 -10.76
CA ILE A 194 -14.63 -12.97 -12.08
C ILE A 194 -14.64 -14.40 -12.63
N ASP A 195 -15.10 -14.60 -13.86
CA ASP A 195 -15.23 -15.92 -14.48
C ASP A 195 -13.86 -16.58 -14.69
N ASP A 196 -12.87 -15.83 -15.20
CA ASP A 196 -11.49 -16.29 -15.36
C ASP A 196 -10.53 -15.42 -14.58
N ILE A 197 -10.32 -15.78 -13.31
CA ILE A 197 -9.42 -15.06 -12.39
C ILE A 197 -7.98 -15.12 -12.88
N LYS A 198 -7.55 -16.22 -13.48
CA LYS A 198 -6.18 -16.39 -13.96
C LYS A 198 -5.90 -15.41 -15.09
N ARG A 199 -6.79 -15.36 -16.08
CA ARG A 199 -6.67 -14.42 -17.20
C ARG A 199 -6.79 -12.98 -16.72
N ALA A 200 -7.72 -12.69 -15.81
CA ALA A 200 -7.85 -11.37 -15.19
C ALA A 200 -6.54 -10.92 -14.51
N GLN A 201 -5.85 -11.83 -13.79
CA GLN A 201 -4.57 -11.50 -13.17
C GLN A 201 -3.47 -11.20 -14.21
N GLU A 202 -3.46 -11.88 -15.34
CA GLU A 202 -2.53 -11.58 -16.45
C GLU A 202 -2.80 -10.18 -17.04
N LEU A 203 -4.08 -9.79 -17.16
CA LEU A 203 -4.48 -8.48 -17.66
C LEU A 203 -4.01 -7.33 -16.77
N THR A 204 -3.97 -7.54 -15.45
CA THR A 204 -3.50 -6.49 -14.51
C THR A 204 -2.05 -6.09 -14.73
N VAL A 205 -1.24 -6.94 -15.33
CA VAL A 205 0.20 -6.70 -15.58
C VAL A 205 0.44 -5.87 -16.85
N LYS A 206 -0.57 -5.69 -17.73
CA LYS A 206 -0.43 -4.98 -19.00
C LYS A 206 -0.19 -3.48 -18.90
N ILE A 207 -0.31 -2.88 -17.71
CA ILE A 207 -0.02 -1.46 -17.51
C ILE A 207 1.50 -1.23 -17.61
N GLU A 208 1.98 -0.83 -18.77
CA GLU A 208 3.38 -0.52 -19.02
C GLU A 208 3.66 0.97 -18.77
N SER A 209 4.74 1.28 -18.06
CA SER A 209 5.11 2.64 -17.69
C SER A 209 5.42 3.53 -18.90
N GLU A 210 6.07 3.01 -19.93
CA GLU A 210 6.39 3.78 -21.14
C GLU A 210 5.15 4.23 -21.90
N LYS A 211 4.16 3.33 -22.04
CA LYS A 211 2.87 3.65 -22.68
C LYS A 211 2.15 4.75 -21.90
N LEU A 212 2.11 4.64 -20.56
CA LEU A 212 1.47 5.64 -19.70
C LEU A 212 2.12 7.02 -19.84
N SER A 213 3.44 7.12 -19.89
CA SER A 213 4.10 8.40 -20.08
C SER A 213 3.68 9.07 -21.38
N ARG A 214 3.60 8.34 -22.49
CA ARG A 214 3.14 8.86 -23.79
C ARG A 214 1.69 9.34 -23.75
N ILE A 215 0.82 8.57 -23.11
CA ILE A 215 -0.60 8.94 -22.94
C ILE A 215 -0.70 10.25 -22.14
N PHE A 216 0.03 10.35 -21.02
CA PHE A 216 -0.01 11.53 -20.17
C PHE A 216 0.60 12.76 -20.83
N ASP A 217 1.67 12.61 -21.63
CA ASP A 217 2.23 13.70 -22.45
C ASP A 217 1.20 14.17 -23.47
N ALA A 218 0.52 13.26 -24.14
CA ALA A 218 -0.54 13.61 -25.10
C ALA A 218 -1.72 14.35 -24.42
N MET A 219 -2.16 13.89 -23.25
CA MET A 219 -3.19 14.58 -22.46
C MET A 219 -2.74 15.96 -22.01
N ALA A 220 -1.52 16.05 -21.49
CA ALA A 220 -0.95 17.31 -21.04
C ALA A 220 -0.85 18.35 -22.15
N ARG A 221 -0.44 17.97 -23.36
CA ARG A 221 -0.39 18.86 -24.54
C ARG A 221 -1.76 19.40 -24.96
N LYS A 222 -2.80 18.59 -24.84
CA LYS A 222 -4.18 19.03 -25.12
C LYS A 222 -4.68 20.05 -24.12
N ILE A 223 -4.31 19.90 -22.84
CA ILE A 223 -4.87 20.69 -21.74
C ILE A 223 -4.01 21.91 -21.42
N ASN A 224 -2.69 21.79 -21.46
CA ASN A 224 -1.77 22.91 -21.20
C ASN A 224 -1.21 23.48 -22.49
N CYS A 225 -1.76 24.60 -22.94
CA CYS A 225 -1.33 25.31 -24.15
C CYS A 225 0.14 25.78 -24.13
N HIS A 226 0.79 25.78 -22.97
CA HIS A 226 2.19 26.19 -22.83
C HIS A 226 3.20 25.03 -22.98
N CYS A 227 2.75 23.79 -23.18
CA CYS A 227 3.65 22.64 -23.32
C CYS A 227 4.68 22.81 -24.43
N GLU A 228 4.27 23.32 -25.60
CA GLU A 228 5.17 23.53 -26.73
C GLU A 228 6.23 24.61 -26.44
N LEU A 229 5.83 25.74 -25.86
CA LEU A 229 6.74 26.80 -25.41
C LEU A 229 7.79 26.24 -24.42
N ILE A 230 7.32 25.49 -23.42
CA ILE A 230 8.20 24.89 -22.41
C ILE A 230 9.18 23.93 -23.05
N ARG A 231 8.72 23.05 -23.93
CA ARG A 231 9.55 22.08 -24.64
C ARG A 231 10.59 22.73 -25.52
N ASN A 232 10.24 23.78 -26.26
CA ASN A 232 11.15 24.49 -27.19
C ASN A 232 12.30 25.17 -26.43
N ILE A 233 12.07 25.64 -25.19
CA ILE A 233 13.09 26.31 -24.38
C ILE A 233 13.90 25.32 -23.55
N LEU A 234 13.26 24.33 -22.96
CA LEU A 234 13.85 23.46 -21.94
C LEU A 234 14.15 22.04 -22.45
N GLY A 235 13.74 21.70 -23.68
CA GLY A 235 13.97 20.40 -24.30
C GLY A 235 13.02 19.28 -23.85
N HIS A 236 12.22 19.50 -22.83
CA HIS A 236 11.23 18.52 -22.31
C HIS A 236 10.06 19.22 -21.62
N GLU A 237 8.94 18.51 -21.52
CA GLU A 237 7.70 19.00 -20.89
C GLU A 237 7.62 18.54 -19.43
N TYR A 238 6.94 17.41 -19.20
CA TYR A 238 6.69 16.88 -17.87
C TYR A 238 7.57 15.68 -17.52
N TYR A 239 7.96 15.60 -16.27
CA TYR A 239 8.49 14.41 -15.64
C TYR A 239 7.38 13.80 -14.77
N TRP A 240 7.04 12.55 -15.04
CA TRP A 240 5.92 11.87 -14.41
C TRP A 240 6.34 11.06 -13.18
N CYS A 241 5.69 11.35 -12.06
CA CYS A 241 5.96 10.72 -10.77
C CYS A 241 4.70 10.10 -10.17
N LEU A 242 4.85 8.90 -9.64
CA LEU A 242 3.83 8.29 -8.78
C LEU A 242 3.80 9.02 -7.44
N SER A 243 2.70 9.70 -7.16
CA SER A 243 2.48 10.45 -5.92
C SER A 243 1.83 9.57 -4.86
N GLU A 244 0.89 8.74 -5.28
CA GLU A 244 0.18 7.78 -4.45
C GLU A 244 -0.20 6.57 -5.30
N CYS A 245 -0.01 5.36 -4.75
CA CYS A 245 -0.48 4.14 -5.36
C CYS A 245 -1.21 3.29 -4.32
N GLU A 246 -2.45 2.93 -4.60
CA GLU A 246 -3.20 1.90 -3.88
C GLU A 246 -3.20 0.61 -4.71
N TYR A 247 -2.76 -0.47 -4.08
CA TYR A 247 -2.68 -1.79 -4.68
C TYR A 247 -3.45 -2.77 -3.81
N ALA A 248 -4.49 -3.34 -4.38
CA ALA A 248 -5.40 -4.24 -3.69
C ALA A 248 -5.05 -5.71 -3.95
N THR A 249 -5.35 -6.54 -2.98
CA THR A 249 -5.46 -8.00 -3.10
C THR A 249 -6.82 -8.37 -2.57
N ASP A 250 -7.71 -8.79 -3.47
CA ASP A 250 -9.07 -9.19 -3.18
C ASP A 250 -9.15 -10.71 -3.11
N ILE A 251 -9.57 -11.26 -1.97
CA ILE A 251 -9.83 -12.67 -1.75
C ILE A 251 -11.34 -12.87 -1.77
N MET A 252 -11.84 -13.52 -2.81
CA MET A 252 -13.26 -13.74 -3.05
C MET A 252 -13.72 -15.01 -2.33
N PHE A 253 -14.62 -14.87 -1.36
CA PHE A 253 -15.26 -15.98 -0.66
C PHE A 253 -16.48 -16.48 -1.45
N THR A 254 -16.82 -17.75 -1.25
CA THR A 254 -18.00 -18.38 -1.88
C THR A 254 -19.29 -17.74 -1.44
N THR A 255 -19.38 -17.35 -0.17
CA THR A 255 -20.54 -16.68 0.41
C THR A 255 -20.11 -15.53 1.31
N ARG A 256 -21.03 -14.61 1.55
CA ARG A 256 -20.86 -13.55 2.55
C ARG A 256 -20.70 -14.13 3.96
N GLN A 257 -21.49 -15.15 4.29
CA GLN A 257 -21.49 -15.80 5.60
C GLN A 257 -20.13 -16.43 5.92
N SER A 258 -19.45 -17.04 4.93
CA SER A 258 -18.11 -17.60 5.12
C SER A 258 -17.10 -16.54 5.56
N LEU A 259 -17.14 -15.34 4.99
CA LEU A 259 -16.28 -14.23 5.41
C LEU A 259 -16.72 -13.68 6.78
N GLU A 260 -18.01 -13.45 7.00
CA GLU A 260 -18.54 -12.91 8.25
C GLU A 260 -18.21 -13.80 9.46
N ALA A 261 -18.13 -15.11 9.27
CA ALA A 261 -17.76 -16.05 10.32
C ALA A 261 -16.31 -15.87 10.84
N ILE A 262 -15.39 -15.45 9.97
CA ILE A 262 -13.96 -15.33 10.32
C ILE A 262 -13.51 -13.89 10.52
N TYR A 263 -14.17 -12.92 9.89
CA TYR A 263 -13.70 -11.52 9.85
C TYR A 263 -13.57 -10.87 11.24
N PRO A 264 -14.49 -11.09 12.22
CA PRO A 264 -14.30 -10.57 13.57
C PRO A 264 -13.00 -11.05 14.24
N SER A 265 -12.66 -12.32 14.08
CA SER A 265 -11.40 -12.88 14.62
C SER A 265 -10.17 -12.33 13.92
N LEU A 266 -10.26 -12.07 12.60
CA LEU A 266 -9.20 -11.36 11.84
C LEU A 266 -8.98 -9.95 12.36
N VAL A 267 -10.07 -9.22 12.65
CA VAL A 267 -10.04 -7.86 13.19
C VAL A 267 -9.42 -7.86 14.59
N GLU A 268 -9.87 -8.74 15.48
CA GLU A 268 -9.34 -8.86 16.84
C GLU A 268 -7.83 -9.17 16.80
N HIS A 269 -7.42 -10.14 16.00
CA HIS A 269 -6.02 -10.52 15.85
C HIS A 269 -5.16 -9.37 15.28
N ALA A 270 -5.61 -8.73 14.22
CA ALA A 270 -4.87 -7.65 13.58
C ALA A 270 -4.72 -6.42 14.48
N PHE A 271 -5.73 -6.15 15.34
CA PHE A 271 -5.71 -4.95 16.18
C PHE A 271 -4.94 -5.17 17.50
N PHE A 272 -5.12 -6.32 18.15
CA PHE A 272 -4.56 -6.56 19.48
C PHE A 272 -3.25 -7.35 19.49
N SER A 273 -2.98 -8.17 18.47
CA SER A 273 -1.84 -9.07 18.49
C SER A 273 -0.63 -8.57 17.68
N PHE A 274 -0.81 -7.60 16.77
CA PHE A 274 0.30 -7.08 15.98
C PHE A 274 1.09 -6.02 16.75
N SER A 275 2.38 -6.31 16.95
CA SER A 275 3.35 -5.37 17.51
C SER A 275 3.84 -4.35 16.47
N CYS A 276 4.52 -3.30 16.91
CA CYS A 276 5.20 -2.38 16.01
C CYS A 276 6.21 -3.09 15.11
N GLU A 277 6.89 -4.13 15.63
CA GLU A 277 7.84 -4.95 14.86
C GLU A 277 7.17 -5.74 13.76
N ASP A 278 5.95 -6.26 14.01
CA ASP A 278 5.16 -6.96 13.01
C ASP A 278 4.78 -6.00 11.88
N ILE A 279 4.29 -4.81 12.23
CA ILE A 279 3.95 -3.77 11.24
C ILE A 279 5.17 -3.39 10.39
N MET A 280 6.34 -3.17 11.01
CA MET A 280 7.58 -2.92 10.27
C MET A 280 7.93 -4.09 9.33
N SER A 281 7.68 -5.33 9.76
CA SER A 281 7.95 -6.52 8.95
C SER A 281 7.03 -6.64 7.75
N PHE A 282 5.76 -6.18 7.84
CA PHE A 282 4.86 -6.10 6.67
C PHE A 282 5.49 -5.27 5.57
N PHE A 283 6.04 -4.12 5.93
CA PHE A 283 6.72 -3.22 5.00
C PHE A 283 8.14 -3.68 4.62
N GLY A 284 8.54 -4.90 5.00
CA GLY A 284 9.83 -5.50 4.61
C GLY A 284 11.03 -4.95 5.36
N ARG A 285 10.85 -4.20 6.45
CA ARG A 285 11.95 -3.76 7.30
C ARG A 285 12.46 -4.91 8.16
N LYS A 286 13.77 -5.07 8.18
CA LYS A 286 14.44 -6.00 9.10
C LYS A 286 14.48 -5.33 10.49
N VAL A 287 13.85 -5.96 11.45
CA VAL A 287 13.96 -5.58 12.86
C VAL A 287 15.16 -6.31 13.43
N SER A 288 16.29 -5.62 13.60
CA SER A 288 17.44 -6.10 14.37
C SER A 288 17.43 -5.41 15.73
N GLY A 289 17.91 -6.09 16.80
CA GLY A 289 17.86 -5.55 18.16
C GLY A 289 18.54 -4.18 18.36
N LYS A 290 19.39 -3.76 17.40
CA LYS A 290 19.94 -2.39 17.31
C LYS A 290 19.13 -1.48 16.37
N GLY A 291 18.27 -2.02 15.53
CA GLY A 291 17.54 -1.28 14.49
C GLY A 291 16.21 -0.67 14.95
N SER A 292 15.62 -1.17 16.03
CA SER A 292 14.40 -0.57 16.60
C SER A 292 14.69 0.79 17.26
N GLN A 293 15.88 0.99 17.83
CA GLN A 293 16.30 2.26 18.43
C GLN A 293 16.62 3.36 17.40
N SER A 294 16.90 2.99 16.14
CA SER A 294 17.21 3.95 15.06
C SER A 294 16.01 4.29 14.17
N PHE A 295 14.83 3.67 14.39
CA PHE A 295 13.63 3.98 13.61
C PHE A 295 12.99 5.28 14.10
N GLN A 296 13.27 6.36 13.41
CA GLN A 296 12.61 7.66 13.58
C GLN A 296 11.38 7.73 12.68
N GLY A 297 10.29 7.13 13.08
CA GLY A 297 9.07 7.11 12.29
C GLY A 297 7.85 6.77 13.12
N ASP A 298 6.71 7.26 12.69
CA ASP A 298 5.43 6.99 13.32
C ASP A 298 4.87 5.65 12.83
N ILE A 299 4.51 4.78 13.77
CA ILE A 299 3.79 3.53 13.54
C ILE A 299 2.47 3.64 14.30
N ALA A 300 1.38 3.49 13.58
CA ALA A 300 0.05 3.60 14.15
C ALA A 300 -0.91 2.56 13.55
N SER A 301 -1.83 2.10 14.37
CA SER A 301 -2.96 1.27 13.95
C SER A 301 -4.26 1.97 14.29
N ASP A 302 -5.20 2.01 13.34
CA ASP A 302 -6.54 2.51 13.59
C ASP A 302 -7.61 1.51 13.12
N LEU A 303 -8.71 1.45 13.87
CA LEU A 303 -9.91 0.68 13.57
C LEU A 303 -11.05 1.65 13.38
N ARG A 304 -11.80 1.50 12.27
CA ARG A 304 -12.97 2.33 11.99
C ARG A 304 -14.17 1.49 11.59
N LYS A 305 -15.30 1.68 12.28
CA LYS A 305 -16.61 1.28 11.77
C LYS A 305 -17.05 2.25 10.68
N ARG A 306 -17.48 1.71 9.55
CA ARG A 306 -18.08 2.45 8.45
C ARG A 306 -19.41 1.82 8.09
N HIS A 307 -20.24 2.53 7.37
CA HIS A 307 -21.52 1.99 6.88
C HIS A 307 -21.35 0.67 6.11
N LYS A 308 -20.21 0.51 5.42
CA LYS A 308 -19.88 -0.65 4.57
C LYS A 308 -19.01 -1.72 5.27
N GLY A 309 -18.89 -1.69 6.61
CA GLY A 309 -18.10 -2.67 7.36
C GLY A 309 -16.97 -2.07 8.21
N ILE A 310 -16.15 -2.93 8.79
CA ILE A 310 -15.02 -2.56 9.67
C ILE A 310 -13.75 -2.49 8.84
N ARG A 311 -12.98 -1.41 9.02
CA ARG A 311 -11.66 -1.26 8.44
C ARG A 311 -10.58 -1.24 9.51
N ILE A 312 -9.53 -2.03 9.34
CA ILE A 312 -8.26 -1.87 10.04
C ILE A 312 -7.24 -1.24 9.11
N LYS A 313 -6.44 -0.34 9.65
CA LYS A 313 -5.32 0.28 8.95
C LYS A 313 -4.08 0.29 9.85
N HIS A 314 -2.97 -0.19 9.31
CA HIS A 314 -1.65 -0.04 9.90
C HIS A 314 -0.83 0.93 9.06
N ARG A 315 -0.18 1.87 9.71
CA ARG A 315 0.62 2.90 9.08
C ARG A 315 2.07 2.82 9.56
N MET A 316 2.99 2.91 8.63
CA MET A 316 4.41 3.13 8.88
C MET A 316 4.84 4.39 8.13
N LYS A 317 5.07 5.49 8.85
CA LYS A 317 5.26 6.83 8.30
C LYS A 317 4.05 7.22 7.41
N SER A 318 4.27 7.50 6.11
CA SER A 318 3.21 7.83 5.15
C SER A 318 2.60 6.61 4.45
N ASN A 319 3.24 5.43 4.52
CA ASN A 319 2.79 4.23 3.86
C ASN A 319 1.82 3.43 4.74
N GLN A 320 0.86 2.73 4.13
CA GLN A 320 -0.22 2.08 4.86
C GLN A 320 -0.54 0.71 4.27
N VAL A 321 -1.00 -0.21 5.12
CA VAL A 321 -1.72 -1.43 4.73
C VAL A 321 -3.05 -1.47 5.46
N LYS A 322 -4.11 -1.83 4.75
CA LYS A 322 -5.48 -1.78 5.24
C LYS A 322 -6.14 -3.14 5.01
N MET A 323 -7.09 -3.50 5.85
CA MET A 323 -7.95 -4.66 5.69
C MET A 323 -9.41 -4.22 5.75
N TYR A 324 -10.22 -4.75 4.84
CA TYR A 324 -11.65 -4.48 4.73
C TYR A 324 -12.43 -5.79 4.57
N ASP A 325 -13.65 -5.79 5.06
CA ASP A 325 -14.70 -6.69 4.60
C ASP A 325 -15.57 -5.98 3.56
N LYS A 326 -15.71 -6.58 2.40
CA LYS A 326 -16.49 -6.04 1.28
C LYS A 326 -17.47 -7.10 0.79
N VAL A 327 -18.58 -7.25 1.50
CA VAL A 327 -19.61 -8.28 1.25
C VAL A 327 -19.02 -9.69 1.35
N SER A 328 -18.58 -10.28 0.27
CA SER A 328 -17.94 -11.60 0.21
C SER A 328 -16.44 -11.54 -0.12
N VAL A 329 -15.82 -10.34 -0.04
CA VAL A 329 -14.41 -10.15 -0.37
C VAL A 329 -13.64 -9.67 0.86
N LEU A 330 -12.61 -10.41 1.22
CA LEU A 330 -11.57 -9.94 2.12
C LEU A 330 -10.54 -9.16 1.31
N ARG A 331 -10.52 -7.85 1.48
CA ARG A 331 -9.60 -6.96 0.76
C ARG A 331 -8.43 -6.53 1.62
N ILE A 332 -7.23 -6.77 1.14
CA ILE A 332 -6.00 -6.20 1.68
C ILE A 332 -5.49 -5.16 0.69
N GLU A 333 -5.22 -3.95 1.17
CA GLU A 333 -4.85 -2.83 0.31
C GLU A 333 -3.62 -2.10 0.87
N THR A 334 -2.56 -2.08 0.09
CA THR A 334 -1.36 -1.27 0.40
C THR A 334 -1.45 0.08 -0.31
N THR A 335 -1.21 1.17 0.44
CA THR A 335 -1.02 2.52 -0.11
C THR A 335 0.43 2.93 0.05
N ILE A 336 1.12 3.20 -1.06
CA ILE A 336 2.49 3.74 -1.07
C ILE A 336 2.43 5.22 -1.44
N ASN A 337 2.80 6.08 -0.48
CA ASN A 337 2.97 7.53 -0.63
C ASN A 337 4.45 7.92 -0.71
N ASP A 338 5.31 7.20 0.02
CA ASP A 338 6.76 7.38 -0.05
C ASP A 338 7.48 6.07 -0.38
N PRO A 339 7.94 5.91 -1.62
CA PRO A 339 8.63 4.70 -2.06
C PRO A 339 10.07 4.59 -1.54
N HIS A 340 10.69 5.67 -1.02
CA HIS A 340 12.08 5.65 -0.56
C HIS A 340 12.29 4.72 0.65
N ASP A 341 11.22 4.39 1.36
CA ASP A 341 11.26 3.40 2.45
C ASP A 341 11.52 1.97 1.94
N PHE A 342 11.33 1.70 0.64
CA PHE A 342 11.49 0.40 0.03
C PHE A 342 12.77 0.32 -0.79
N LYS A 343 13.57 -0.71 -0.55
CA LYS A 343 14.78 -0.98 -1.33
C LYS A 343 14.47 -1.96 -2.45
N ILE A 344 14.96 -1.64 -3.64
CA ILE A 344 14.85 -2.46 -4.85
C ILE A 344 16.23 -2.79 -5.39
N TRP A 345 16.38 -3.97 -6.00
CA TRP A 345 17.59 -4.38 -6.67
C TRP A 345 17.60 -3.85 -8.09
N LYS A 346 18.51 -2.94 -8.40
CA LYS A 346 18.60 -2.34 -9.73
C LYS A 346 20.04 -1.96 -10.09
N ASP A 347 20.25 -1.76 -11.39
CA ASP A 347 21.49 -1.18 -11.89
C ASP A 347 21.66 0.25 -11.39
N THR A 348 22.83 0.55 -10.89
CA THR A 348 23.24 1.86 -10.39
C THR A 348 24.62 2.21 -10.95
N ILE A 349 24.86 3.49 -11.09
CA ILE A 349 26.17 4.01 -11.45
C ILE A 349 26.88 4.44 -10.16
N THR A 350 28.10 3.96 -9.95
CA THR A 350 28.93 4.40 -8.83
C THR A 350 29.40 5.84 -9.05
N LYS A 351 29.96 6.48 -8.02
CA LYS A 351 30.56 7.83 -8.16
C LYS A 351 31.67 7.86 -9.22
N ASP A 352 32.33 6.74 -9.41
CA ASP A 352 33.44 6.58 -10.37
C ASP A 352 32.95 6.12 -11.76
N GLY A 353 31.64 6.15 -12.03
CA GLY A 353 31.07 5.86 -13.36
C GLY A 353 30.84 4.37 -13.66
N TYR A 354 31.16 3.43 -12.75
CA TYR A 354 30.97 2.00 -13.02
C TYR A 354 29.53 1.56 -12.77
N HIS A 355 29.01 0.74 -13.68
CA HIS A 355 27.71 0.09 -13.52
C HIS A 355 27.82 -1.07 -12.53
N LYS A 356 26.95 -1.07 -11.53
CA LYS A 356 26.78 -2.19 -10.61
C LYS A 356 25.31 -2.38 -10.19
N LYS A 357 24.94 -3.61 -9.89
CA LYS A 357 23.64 -3.89 -9.26
C LYS A 357 23.75 -3.67 -7.75
N ALA A 358 22.80 -2.94 -7.18
CA ALA A 358 22.75 -2.66 -5.75
C ALA A 358 21.31 -2.48 -5.23
N TRP A 359 21.15 -2.72 -3.94
CA TRP A 359 19.90 -2.39 -3.23
C TRP A 359 19.82 -0.88 -3.01
N THR A 360 18.94 -0.21 -3.72
CA THR A 360 18.75 1.24 -3.64
C THR A 360 17.30 1.58 -3.30
N PRO A 361 17.03 2.75 -2.71
CA PRO A 361 15.67 3.21 -2.52
C PRO A 361 14.91 3.24 -3.85
N MET A 362 13.63 2.87 -3.81
CA MET A 362 12.73 2.97 -4.96
C MET A 362 12.41 4.44 -5.22
N GLY A 363 12.53 4.88 -6.48
CA GLY A 363 12.23 6.25 -6.88
C GLY A 363 10.75 6.42 -7.25
N LYS A 364 10.31 7.69 -7.33
CA LYS A 364 8.91 8.06 -7.67
C LYS A 364 8.59 8.02 -9.16
N SER A 365 9.57 7.82 -10.05
CA SER A 365 9.31 7.76 -11.49
C SER A 365 8.24 6.73 -11.84
N ILE A 366 7.37 7.07 -12.79
CA ILE A 366 6.35 6.15 -13.31
C ILE A 366 6.97 4.88 -13.91
N ALA A 367 8.21 4.95 -14.38
CA ALA A 367 8.97 3.79 -14.84
C ALA A 367 9.16 2.69 -13.76
N ASN A 368 8.93 3.01 -12.49
CA ASN A 368 8.96 2.04 -11.40
C ASN A 368 7.60 1.39 -11.12
N MET A 369 6.57 1.64 -11.91
CA MET A 369 5.20 1.20 -11.60
C MET A 369 5.09 -0.31 -11.32
N TYR A 370 5.75 -1.14 -12.14
CA TYR A 370 5.82 -2.59 -11.91
C TYR A 370 6.46 -2.96 -10.56
N ARG A 371 7.41 -2.13 -10.07
CA ARG A 371 8.04 -2.33 -8.76
C ARG A 371 7.12 -1.94 -7.61
N TYR A 372 6.26 -0.93 -7.82
CA TYR A 372 5.19 -0.61 -6.86
C TYR A 372 4.23 -1.79 -6.71
N ALA A 373 3.83 -2.43 -7.83
CA ALA A 373 3.01 -3.64 -7.79
C ALA A 373 3.69 -4.77 -7.00
N GLN A 374 4.96 -5.08 -7.32
CA GLN A 374 5.74 -6.12 -6.63
C GLN A 374 5.88 -5.88 -5.13
N VAL A 375 6.23 -4.64 -4.74
CA VAL A 375 6.38 -4.26 -3.32
C VAL A 375 5.05 -4.33 -2.59
N SER A 376 3.99 -3.79 -3.18
CA SER A 376 2.64 -3.79 -2.58
C SER A 376 2.08 -5.19 -2.44
N LEU A 377 2.21 -6.03 -3.48
CA LEU A 377 1.84 -7.45 -3.41
C LEU A 377 2.59 -8.17 -2.29
N ALA A 378 3.90 -7.95 -2.18
CA ALA A 378 4.70 -8.55 -1.13
C ALA A 378 4.28 -8.07 0.28
N ILE A 379 3.85 -6.82 0.43
CA ILE A 379 3.28 -6.29 1.69
C ILE A 379 1.97 -6.99 1.99
N ASN A 380 1.03 -7.02 1.04
CA ASN A 380 -0.28 -7.66 1.19
C ASN A 380 -0.13 -9.14 1.57
N MET A 381 0.78 -9.87 0.93
CA MET A 381 1.01 -11.28 1.22
C MET A 381 1.66 -11.50 2.60
N ARG A 382 2.60 -10.63 3.03
CA ARG A 382 3.15 -10.69 4.39
C ARG A 382 2.07 -10.42 5.44
N TYR A 383 1.21 -9.43 5.20
CA TYR A 383 0.09 -9.12 6.07
C TYR A 383 -0.88 -10.32 6.20
N LEU A 384 -1.28 -10.92 5.07
CA LEU A 384 -2.11 -12.13 5.04
C LEU A 384 -1.48 -13.31 5.80
N ASN A 385 -0.15 -13.48 5.68
CA ASN A 385 0.56 -14.51 6.40
C ASN A 385 0.56 -14.29 7.92
N HIS A 386 0.58 -13.04 8.38
CA HIS A 386 0.46 -12.71 9.80
C HIS A 386 -0.97 -12.93 10.32
N LEU A 387 -1.97 -12.62 9.51
CA LEU A 387 -3.37 -12.90 9.83
C LEU A 387 -3.68 -14.40 9.94
N SER A 388 -2.92 -15.26 9.29
CA SER A 388 -3.16 -16.71 9.26
C SER A 388 -2.98 -17.43 10.60
N VAL A 389 -2.62 -16.73 11.66
CA VAL A 389 -2.55 -17.24 13.04
C VAL A 389 -3.89 -17.06 13.75
N ILE A 390 -5.01 -17.31 13.06
CA ILE A 390 -6.33 -17.27 13.67
C ILE A 390 -6.63 -18.63 14.27
N TYR A 391 -7.20 -18.59 15.45
CA TYR A 391 -7.58 -19.74 16.23
C TYR A 391 -8.88 -20.33 15.68
N ASP A 392 -8.86 -21.59 15.26
CA ASP A 392 -10.08 -22.36 15.00
C ASP A 392 -10.86 -22.54 16.30
N LYS A 393 -12.19 -22.36 16.27
CA LYS A 393 -13.05 -22.45 17.44
C LYS A 393 -13.19 -23.87 18.00
N VAL A 394 -12.77 -24.89 17.27
CA VAL A 394 -12.90 -26.29 17.70
C VAL A 394 -11.54 -26.84 18.08
N THR A 395 -11.34 -27.05 19.39
CA THR A 395 -10.15 -27.73 19.90
C THR A 395 -10.45 -29.22 20.02
N PRO A 396 -9.90 -30.10 19.17
CA PRO A 396 -10.06 -31.52 19.36
C PRO A 396 -9.33 -31.96 20.64
N ILE A 397 -10.06 -32.48 21.62
CA ILE A 397 -9.50 -33.02 22.88
C ILE A 397 -8.32 -33.97 22.59
N LYS A 398 -8.44 -34.80 21.58
CA LYS A 398 -7.36 -35.69 21.10
C LYS A 398 -6.05 -34.96 20.73
N MET A 399 -6.13 -33.70 20.27
CA MET A 399 -4.93 -32.90 19.97
C MET A 399 -4.23 -32.43 21.24
N ILE A 400 -4.99 -32.03 22.26
CA ILE A 400 -4.48 -31.66 23.59
C ILE A 400 -3.83 -32.86 24.26
N GLU A 401 -4.50 -34.02 24.25
CA GLU A 401 -3.99 -35.29 24.78
C GLU A 401 -2.66 -35.66 24.11
N ARG A 402 -2.59 -35.60 22.77
CA ARG A 402 -1.37 -35.89 22.03
C ARG A 402 -0.24 -34.92 22.35
N MET A 403 -0.53 -33.66 22.61
CA MET A 403 0.48 -32.65 23.01
C MET A 403 0.98 -32.87 24.44
N SER A 404 0.13 -33.36 25.30
CA SER A 404 0.44 -33.66 26.72
C SER A 404 1.10 -35.02 26.90
N SER A 405 1.10 -35.87 25.88
CA SER A 405 1.71 -37.22 25.93
C SER A 405 3.20 -37.19 25.66
N THR A 406 3.92 -38.15 26.23
CA THR A 406 5.35 -38.36 25.94
C THR A 406 5.52 -38.97 24.54
N ILE A 407 6.47 -38.45 23.77
CA ILE A 407 6.81 -38.93 22.43
C ILE A 407 8.21 -39.53 22.44
N GLU A 408 8.37 -40.65 21.78
CA GLU A 408 9.67 -41.31 21.57
C GLU A 408 10.08 -41.16 20.08
N THR A 409 11.24 -40.54 19.86
CA THR A 409 11.80 -40.33 18.52
C THR A 409 13.33 -40.48 18.60
N ASP A 410 13.91 -41.18 17.65
CA ASP A 410 15.37 -41.44 17.58
C ASP A 410 15.95 -42.00 18.90
N ASN A 411 15.29 -42.99 19.49
CA ASN A 411 15.66 -43.62 20.76
C ASN A 411 15.75 -42.63 21.94
N ARG A 412 15.03 -41.50 21.88
CA ARG A 412 14.93 -40.49 22.95
C ARG A 412 13.50 -40.22 23.29
N LYS A 413 13.22 -40.12 24.61
CA LYS A 413 11.92 -39.77 25.13
C LYS A 413 11.84 -38.28 25.36
N TYR A 414 10.78 -37.66 24.84
CA TYR A 414 10.44 -36.26 25.06
C TYR A 414 9.09 -36.17 25.78
N SER A 415 9.09 -35.56 26.96
CA SER A 415 7.87 -35.37 27.74
C SER A 415 6.86 -34.50 26.98
N GLY A 416 5.56 -34.71 27.22
CA GLY A 416 4.52 -33.84 26.68
C GLY A 416 4.56 -32.43 27.23
N PHE A 417 3.89 -31.49 26.58
CA PHE A 417 3.73 -30.12 27.05
C PHE A 417 2.59 -30.05 28.08
N ASN A 418 2.85 -29.49 29.25
CA ASN A 418 1.77 -29.06 30.13
C ASN A 418 1.21 -27.74 29.57
N ILE A 419 0.07 -27.80 28.91
CA ILE A 419 -0.54 -26.66 28.20
C ILE A 419 -1.01 -25.55 29.13
N LEU A 420 -1.29 -25.85 30.41
CA LEU A 420 -1.71 -24.86 31.41
C LEU A 420 -0.53 -24.19 32.12
N LYS A 421 0.71 -24.67 31.88
CA LYS A 421 1.90 -24.08 32.49
C LYS A 421 2.21 -22.73 31.82
N GLU A 422 2.37 -21.68 32.60
CA GLU A 422 2.65 -20.31 32.13
C GLU A 422 3.83 -20.24 31.12
N GLU A 423 4.92 -20.96 31.42
CA GLU A 423 6.08 -21.04 30.50
C GLU A 423 5.70 -21.62 29.13
N THR A 424 4.79 -22.62 29.08
CA THR A 424 4.33 -23.23 27.83
C THR A 424 3.42 -22.25 27.08
N ILE A 425 2.50 -21.61 27.77
CA ILE A 425 1.60 -20.59 27.19
C ILE A 425 2.42 -19.48 26.58
N ARG A 426 3.37 -18.91 27.34
CA ARG A 426 4.26 -17.85 26.89
C ARG A 426 5.14 -18.29 25.72
N LEU A 427 5.65 -19.52 25.72
CA LEU A 427 6.39 -20.08 24.58
C LEU A 427 5.51 -20.15 23.33
N PHE A 428 4.25 -20.61 23.44
CA PHE A 428 3.32 -20.72 22.32
C PHE A 428 2.90 -19.34 21.78
N GLU A 429 2.72 -18.36 22.64
CA GLU A 429 2.50 -16.97 22.26
C GLU A 429 3.68 -16.41 21.45
N ILE A 430 4.89 -16.63 21.96
CA ILE A 430 6.12 -16.21 21.26
C ILE A 430 6.23 -16.87 19.88
N LEU A 431 5.95 -18.16 19.77
CA LEU A 431 5.98 -18.88 18.50
C LEU A 431 4.89 -18.41 17.55
N SER A 432 3.73 -18.01 18.06
CA SER A 432 2.62 -17.46 17.26
C SER A 432 2.89 -16.06 16.72
N ASN A 433 4.01 -15.44 17.08
CA ASN A 433 4.37 -14.13 16.53
C ASN A 433 4.61 -14.22 15.03
N GLY A 434 3.95 -13.36 14.27
CA GLY A 434 3.96 -13.39 12.80
C GLY A 434 5.34 -13.27 12.19
N SER A 435 6.29 -12.57 12.87
CA SER A 435 7.67 -12.46 12.41
C SER A 435 8.40 -13.82 12.36
N PHE A 436 8.05 -14.74 13.26
CA PHE A 436 8.63 -16.09 13.31
C PHE A 436 8.05 -17.03 12.26
N ILE A 437 6.81 -16.80 11.87
CA ILE A 437 6.16 -17.56 10.79
C ILE A 437 6.85 -17.31 9.45
N ILE A 438 7.25 -16.07 9.19
CA ILE A 438 7.85 -15.68 7.90
C ILE A 438 9.36 -15.92 7.87
N LYS A 439 10.07 -15.47 8.90
CA LYS A 439 11.55 -15.46 8.91
C LYS A 439 12.16 -16.62 9.66
N GLY A 440 11.32 -17.42 10.33
CA GLY A 440 11.78 -18.38 11.31
C GLY A 440 12.43 -17.69 12.53
N PHE A 441 12.89 -18.48 13.46
CA PHE A 441 13.51 -17.99 14.71
C PHE A 441 14.80 -18.76 15.03
N THR A 442 15.62 -18.19 15.89
CA THR A 442 16.83 -18.79 16.45
C THR A 442 16.64 -19.10 17.93
N ASN A 443 17.54 -19.88 18.51
CA ASN A 443 17.57 -20.10 19.96
C ASN A 443 17.68 -18.78 20.74
N MET A 444 18.44 -17.81 20.23
CA MET A 444 18.57 -16.49 20.83
C MET A 444 17.25 -15.69 20.83
N ASP A 445 16.45 -15.80 19.74
CA ASP A 445 15.18 -15.09 19.64
C ASP A 445 14.18 -15.58 20.70
N ILE A 446 14.14 -16.91 20.94
CA ILE A 446 13.33 -17.47 22.03
C ILE A 446 13.83 -17.03 23.40
N ARG A 447 15.14 -17.10 23.65
CA ARG A 447 15.72 -16.71 24.96
C ARG A 447 15.36 -15.28 25.33
N LYS A 448 15.52 -14.35 24.42
CA LYS A 448 15.24 -12.93 24.64
C LYS A 448 13.79 -12.64 25.05
N ARG A 449 12.86 -13.45 24.58
CA ARG A 449 11.42 -13.22 24.81
C ARG A 449 10.86 -14.06 25.97
N LEU A 450 11.41 -15.27 26.17
CA LEU A 450 10.90 -16.19 27.18
C LEU A 450 11.52 -15.95 28.58
N TYR A 451 12.81 -15.58 28.63
CA TYR A 451 13.58 -15.44 29.86
C TYR A 451 14.02 -13.98 30.10
N THR A 452 13.06 -13.07 30.18
CA THR A 452 13.30 -11.63 30.29
C THR A 452 14.01 -11.21 31.60
N HIS A 453 13.92 -12.03 32.64
CA HIS A 453 14.49 -11.77 33.96
C HIS A 453 15.72 -12.64 34.26
N GLU A 454 16.21 -13.42 33.31
CA GLU A 454 17.38 -14.29 33.46
C GLU A 454 18.51 -13.79 32.55
N ASP A 455 19.76 -14.14 32.92
CA ASP A 455 20.91 -13.90 32.02
C ASP A 455 20.78 -14.79 30.76
N ILE A 456 20.35 -14.19 29.69
CA ILE A 456 20.11 -14.86 28.38
C ILE A 456 21.42 -15.36 27.74
N THR A 457 22.59 -14.92 28.22
CA THR A 457 23.90 -15.35 27.69
C THR A 457 24.40 -16.59 28.41
N SER A 458 23.86 -16.92 29.56
CA SER A 458 24.29 -18.06 30.37
C SER A 458 24.15 -19.40 29.65
N ALA A 459 25.07 -20.29 29.87
CA ALA A 459 25.03 -21.66 29.31
C ALA A 459 23.78 -22.43 29.77
N LYS A 460 23.30 -22.18 30.98
CA LYS A 460 22.11 -22.78 31.58
C LYS A 460 20.84 -22.45 30.76
N VAL A 461 20.62 -21.15 30.49
CA VAL A 461 19.46 -20.67 29.73
C VAL A 461 19.55 -21.13 28.27
N ARG A 462 20.74 -21.10 27.67
CA ARG A 462 20.97 -21.61 26.30
C ARG A 462 20.61 -23.09 26.18
N ASN A 463 21.05 -23.92 27.13
CA ASN A 463 20.79 -25.35 27.11
C ASN A 463 19.31 -25.69 27.38
N ARG A 464 18.66 -24.95 28.28
CA ARG A 464 17.22 -25.06 28.56
C ARG A 464 16.41 -24.77 27.30
N THR A 465 16.71 -23.67 26.59
CA THR A 465 16.06 -23.32 25.34
C THR A 465 16.32 -24.36 24.24
N THR A 466 17.53 -24.91 24.16
CA THR A 466 17.85 -25.96 23.20
C THR A 466 17.02 -27.23 23.44
N ARG A 467 16.80 -27.60 24.70
CA ARG A 467 15.93 -28.73 25.07
C ARG A 467 14.48 -28.46 24.67
N LEU A 468 13.96 -27.24 24.91
CA LEU A 468 12.64 -26.82 24.49
C LEU A 468 12.46 -26.89 22.96
N ILE A 469 13.42 -26.41 22.19
CA ILE A 469 13.36 -26.45 20.73
C ILE A 469 13.41 -27.92 20.24
N ARG A 470 14.23 -28.77 20.81
CA ARG A 470 14.25 -30.21 20.48
C ARG A 470 12.91 -30.88 20.78
N LYS A 471 12.29 -30.53 21.91
CA LYS A 471 10.95 -30.99 22.27
C LYS A 471 9.89 -30.54 21.26
N LEU A 472 9.94 -29.29 20.79
CA LEU A 472 9.06 -28.77 19.75
C LEU A 472 9.26 -29.53 18.42
N ILE A 473 10.49 -29.89 18.08
CA ILE A 473 10.79 -30.69 16.86
C ILE A 473 10.23 -32.10 17.01
N ALA A 474 10.43 -32.76 18.15
CA ALA A 474 9.91 -34.11 18.41
C ALA A 474 8.38 -34.15 18.31
N HIS A 475 7.67 -33.11 18.75
CA HIS A 475 6.23 -32.96 18.61
C HIS A 475 5.80 -32.47 17.21
N GLU A 476 6.72 -32.35 16.25
CA GLU A 476 6.49 -31.91 14.87
C GLU A 476 5.90 -30.47 14.76
N LEU A 477 6.07 -29.66 15.79
CA LEU A 477 5.59 -28.28 15.79
C LEU A 477 6.53 -27.32 15.07
N VAL A 478 7.81 -27.70 15.02
CA VAL A 478 8.89 -26.88 14.45
C VAL A 478 9.84 -27.77 13.65
N TRP A 479 10.42 -27.24 12.59
CA TRP A 479 11.49 -27.89 11.83
C TRP A 479 12.72 -26.98 11.73
N LYS A 480 13.89 -27.54 11.52
CA LYS A 480 15.16 -26.84 11.40
C LYS A 480 15.54 -26.68 9.92
N THR A 481 15.91 -25.47 9.51
CA THR A 481 16.47 -25.26 8.16
C THR A 481 17.84 -25.93 8.03
N PRO A 482 18.07 -26.76 7.00
CA PRO A 482 19.38 -27.38 6.77
C PRO A 482 20.50 -26.32 6.69
N LYS A 483 21.66 -26.63 7.26
CA LYS A 483 22.85 -25.76 7.27
C LYS A 483 22.60 -24.35 7.86
N SER A 484 21.59 -24.18 8.71
CA SER A 484 21.22 -22.91 9.35
C SER A 484 20.99 -23.09 10.85
N MET A 485 21.05 -21.97 11.57
CA MET A 485 20.65 -21.88 13.00
C MET A 485 19.17 -21.49 13.16
N ARG A 486 18.38 -21.51 12.06
CA ARG A 486 16.98 -21.10 12.07
C ARG A 486 16.04 -22.28 12.13
N TYR A 487 14.94 -22.04 12.80
CA TYR A 487 13.82 -22.95 12.94
C TYR A 487 12.56 -22.29 12.41
N HIS A 488 11.65 -23.09 11.86
CA HIS A 488 10.37 -22.63 11.34
C HIS A 488 9.23 -23.44 11.95
N ILE A 489 8.09 -22.80 12.17
CA ILE A 489 6.89 -23.46 12.66
C ILE A 489 6.27 -24.25 11.50
N THR A 490 5.91 -25.51 11.75
CA THR A 490 5.22 -26.35 10.76
C THR A 490 3.77 -25.90 10.61
N VAL A 491 3.10 -26.32 9.51
CA VAL A 491 1.65 -26.11 9.36
C VAL A 491 0.88 -26.76 10.52
N LYS A 492 1.26 -27.99 10.90
CA LYS A 492 0.73 -28.70 12.07
C LYS A 492 0.96 -27.91 13.37
N GLY A 493 2.22 -27.45 13.58
CA GLY A 493 2.59 -26.69 14.77
C GLY A 493 1.76 -25.43 14.94
N ARG A 494 1.51 -24.70 13.87
CA ARG A 494 0.69 -23.50 13.90
C ARG A 494 -0.77 -23.80 14.26
N LYS A 495 -1.39 -24.81 13.63
CA LYS A 495 -2.76 -25.24 13.97
C LYS A 495 -2.87 -25.65 15.44
N VAL A 496 -1.96 -26.51 15.88
CA VAL A 496 -1.96 -27.03 17.28
C VAL A 496 -1.76 -25.92 18.30
N ILE A 497 -0.75 -25.08 18.09
CA ILE A 497 -0.44 -23.95 19.00
C ILE A 497 -1.62 -22.95 19.02
N GLY A 498 -2.18 -22.64 17.85
CA GLY A 498 -3.33 -21.75 17.73
C GLY A 498 -4.54 -22.27 18.51
N HIS A 499 -4.93 -23.52 18.35
CA HIS A 499 -6.04 -24.14 19.06
C HIS A 499 -5.83 -24.15 20.58
N ILE A 500 -4.64 -24.50 21.04
CA ILE A 500 -4.32 -24.52 22.48
C ILE A 500 -4.42 -23.13 23.07
N LEU A 501 -3.89 -22.11 22.41
CA LEU A 501 -3.98 -20.73 22.89
C LEU A 501 -5.43 -20.22 22.90
N TYR A 502 -6.23 -20.58 21.89
CA TYR A 502 -7.66 -20.26 21.85
C TYR A 502 -8.39 -20.90 23.02
N PHE A 503 -8.20 -22.20 23.23
CA PHE A 503 -8.79 -22.94 24.36
C PHE A 503 -8.45 -22.27 25.69
N ILE A 504 -7.18 -21.95 25.94
CA ILE A 504 -6.73 -21.36 27.20
C ILE A 504 -7.29 -19.94 27.40
N LYS A 505 -7.37 -19.13 26.34
CA LYS A 505 -7.71 -17.71 26.46
C LYS A 505 -9.22 -17.43 26.39
N LYS A 506 -9.99 -18.28 25.73
CA LYS A 506 -11.42 -18.07 25.48
C LYS A 506 -12.29 -19.14 26.16
N GLU A 507 -12.10 -20.40 25.82
CA GLU A 507 -13.00 -21.46 26.29
C GLU A 507 -12.77 -21.82 27.75
N TYR A 508 -11.52 -21.88 28.19
CA TYR A 508 -11.21 -22.25 29.58
C TYR A 508 -11.74 -21.24 30.61
N PRO A 509 -11.53 -19.92 30.45
CA PRO A 509 -12.12 -18.93 31.36
C PRO A 509 -13.65 -18.91 31.34
N GLU A 510 -14.27 -19.04 30.16
CA GLU A 510 -15.72 -19.10 30.03
C GLU A 510 -16.31 -20.32 30.74
N ALA A 511 -15.68 -21.49 30.57
CA ALA A 511 -16.11 -22.70 31.25
C ALA A 511 -16.04 -22.58 32.79
N PHE A 512 -15.05 -21.90 33.34
CA PHE A 512 -14.93 -21.67 34.79
C PHE A 512 -15.88 -20.59 35.31
N ALA A 513 -16.29 -19.63 34.51
CA ALA A 513 -17.27 -18.61 34.91
C ALA A 513 -18.68 -19.21 35.18
N PHE A 514 -18.98 -20.39 34.62
CA PHE A 514 -20.24 -21.10 34.87
C PHE A 514 -20.24 -21.97 36.15
N ILE A 515 -19.06 -22.10 36.82
CA ILE A 515 -18.92 -22.91 38.03
C ILE A 515 -18.97 -22.06 39.32
N GLN A 516 -18.92 -20.73 39.18
CA GLN A 516 -19.15 -19.77 40.27
C GLN A 516 -20.62 -19.32 40.31
#